data_f583c3b67a2c8a54209d7b5309e88929
#
_entry.id   f583c3b67a2c8a54209d7b5309e88929
#
_cell.length_a   1.000
_cell.length_b   1.000
_cell.length_c   1.000
_cell.angle_alpha   90.00
_cell.angle_beta   90.00
_cell.angle_gamma   90.00
#
_symmetry.space_group_name_H-M   'P 1'
#
loop_
_entity.id
_entity.type
_entity.pdbx_description
1 polymer ?
#
loop_
_entity_poly.entity_id
_entity_poly.type
_entity_poly.pdbx_seq_one_letter_code
_entity_poly.pdbx_strand_id
1 'polypeptide(L)'
;MAENDIQNSNPEELDTINSQATTSDEQNESANTTGTSKSQDIQKIAKDTTQVVAKGVSNAFENATTAVAEGFQATKEVHNAAKETSSAKHELKHMQEHLAKDKQDLEHRDYVRDSFDQIIAEQEQILAETAKVMSDQSTQVDLLTVKKNQLIQKLEQQKVDDETKIKPYKEVTATAKGRLDDISKTISEAQRGVKNAEAQLKEVTEKRDAAVASANKALENSQARQLSLREELAGLKTDPAANHDAIVRLEEDLKSEFTRAEQAKKQADELQNSFQSSLEMAQTHYWTQGKSLEYSESSIDAARKDYEQKQQEYDAVVAEANARQRILSKDIENLEEKIKTAKELFNNAADKHDEAQSVIDDAKEIHATPEITEQLRKSVNEQVININAKQHTLKELINGEKILRETTRGQRIGFIIVILGMIAILGTFVWLVFNW
;
A
#
# COMPACT_ATOMS: atom_id res chain seq x y z
N MET A 1 -22.49 -12.75 -8.70
CA MET A 1 -21.67 -11.81 -9.47
C MET A 1 -21.54 -10.55 -8.65
N ALA A 2 -20.47 -10.44 -7.99
CA ALA A 2 -19.83 -9.24 -7.51
C ALA A 2 -18.41 -9.69 -7.13
N GLU A 3 -17.51 -9.43 -8.01
CA GLU A 3 -16.07 -9.54 -7.81
C GLU A 3 -15.68 -8.50 -6.77
N ASN A 4 -15.05 -8.93 -5.71
CA ASN A 4 -14.31 -8.07 -4.81
C ASN A 4 -12.83 -8.34 -5.04
N ASP A 5 -12.22 -7.43 -5.75
CA ASP A 5 -10.79 -7.22 -5.82
C ASP A 5 -10.25 -6.93 -4.42
N ILE A 6 -9.46 -7.84 -3.90
CA ILE A 6 -8.58 -7.59 -2.76
C ILE A 6 -7.23 -7.19 -3.33
N GLN A 7 -6.97 -5.92 -3.29
CA GLN A 7 -5.66 -5.33 -3.53
C GLN A 7 -4.64 -5.85 -2.52
N ASN A 8 -3.63 -6.44 -3.09
CA ASN A 8 -2.40 -6.88 -2.48
C ASN A 8 -1.53 -5.63 -2.23
N SER A 9 -1.41 -5.20 -0.98
CA SER A 9 -0.44 -4.19 -0.56
C SER A 9 0.78 -4.88 0.04
N ASN A 10 1.84 -4.81 -0.69
CA ASN A 10 3.19 -5.21 -0.32
C ASN A 10 3.86 -4.07 0.46
N PRO A 11 4.48 -4.29 1.60
CA PRO A 11 5.37 -3.35 2.24
C PRO A 11 6.82 -3.84 2.12
N GLU A 12 7.53 -3.33 1.15
CA GLU A 12 8.98 -3.29 1.17
C GLU A 12 9.39 -1.83 1.01
N GLU A 13 10.14 -1.37 2.01
CA GLU A 13 11.32 -0.55 1.82
C GLU A 13 11.87 -0.13 3.19
N LEU A 14 13.00 -0.69 3.51
CA LEU A 14 13.87 -0.25 4.59
C LEU A 14 15.25 0.09 3.99
N ASP A 15 15.50 1.38 4.03
CA ASP A 15 16.77 2.10 4.12
C ASP A 15 18.08 1.39 3.81
N THR A 16 18.73 1.90 2.79
CA THR A 16 20.19 1.89 2.68
C THR A 16 20.70 3.31 2.46
N ILE A 17 21.24 3.88 3.52
CA ILE A 17 22.07 5.09 3.46
C ILE A 17 23.43 4.63 2.93
N ASN A 18 23.82 5.10 1.79
CA ASN A 18 25.19 4.98 1.33
C ASN A 18 25.75 6.34 0.90
N SER A 19 26.80 6.70 1.60
CA SER A 19 27.63 7.87 1.36
C SER A 19 28.41 7.70 0.07
N GLN A 20 28.32 8.63 -0.84
CA GLN A 20 29.28 8.76 -1.92
C GLN A 20 29.83 10.18 -2.01
N ALA A 21 31.14 10.22 -1.87
CA ALA A 21 31.96 11.36 -2.15
C ALA A 21 31.99 11.63 -3.66
N THR A 22 31.76 12.86 -4.01
CA THR A 22 31.89 13.38 -5.37
C THR A 22 33.29 13.82 -5.66
N THR A 23 33.89 13.26 -6.68
CA THR A 23 35.01 13.83 -7.43
C THR A 23 34.43 14.60 -8.61
N SER A 24 34.77 15.86 -8.68
CA SER A 24 34.52 16.72 -9.83
C SER A 24 35.74 16.74 -10.73
N ASP A 25 35.55 16.43 -11.98
CA ASP A 25 36.52 16.69 -13.05
C ASP A 25 36.13 17.95 -13.81
N GLU A 26 37.21 18.70 -14.06
CA GLU A 26 37.24 19.92 -14.84
C GLU A 26 37.19 19.65 -16.34
N GLN A 27 36.66 20.58 -17.07
CA GLN A 27 37.13 20.88 -18.44
C GLN A 27 37.04 22.38 -18.75
N ASN A 28 38.13 22.85 -18.93
CA ASN A 28 38.84 23.88 -19.66
C ASN A 28 38.22 24.28 -21.00
N GLU A 29 38.08 25.56 -21.21
CA GLU A 29 38.34 26.14 -22.55
C GLU A 29 38.74 27.59 -22.51
N SER A 30 39.68 27.83 -23.36
CA SER A 30 40.53 28.94 -23.72
C SER A 30 39.76 30.10 -24.39
N ALA A 31 40.18 31.31 -24.12
CA ALA A 31 40.18 32.36 -25.15
C ALA A 31 41.19 33.47 -24.87
N ASN A 32 42.00 33.57 -25.83
CA ASN A 32 43.06 34.50 -26.19
C ASN A 32 42.54 35.91 -26.47
N THR A 33 43.26 36.97 -26.07
CA THR A 33 43.63 38.11 -26.98
C THR A 33 44.51 39.16 -26.28
N THR A 34 45.70 39.30 -26.82
CA THR A 34 46.46 40.50 -27.21
C THR A 34 46.27 41.86 -26.53
N GLY A 35 47.36 42.46 -26.19
CA GLY A 35 47.46 43.89 -25.96
C GLY A 35 48.81 44.42 -25.49
N THR A 36 49.66 44.57 -26.38
CA THR A 36 50.94 45.27 -26.57
C THR A 36 51.27 46.48 -25.69
N SER A 37 52.56 46.59 -25.28
CA SER A 37 53.38 47.80 -25.24
C SER A 37 53.25 48.76 -24.07
N LYS A 38 54.28 48.69 -23.20
CA LYS A 38 55.16 49.85 -22.88
C LYS A 38 56.31 49.40 -22.03
N SER A 39 57.38 48.96 -22.67
CA SER A 39 58.74 48.90 -22.09
C SER A 39 59.45 50.12 -22.53
N GLN A 40 60.06 50.79 -21.64
CA GLN A 40 61.28 51.68 -21.77
C GLN A 40 61.09 52.84 -20.78
N ASP A 41 61.45 52.62 -19.48
CA ASP A 41 61.94 53.70 -18.64
C ASP A 41 62.36 53.24 -17.21
N ILE A 42 62.64 51.93 -16.98
CA ILE A 42 63.12 51.45 -15.65
C ILE A 42 64.47 50.76 -15.76
N GLN A 43 65.32 51.16 -16.66
CA GLN A 43 66.66 50.55 -16.79
C GLN A 43 67.84 51.37 -16.18
N LYS A 44 67.59 52.48 -15.49
CA LYS A 44 68.68 53.35 -14.99
C LYS A 44 68.78 53.51 -13.46
N ILE A 45 67.88 52.88 -12.62
CA ILE A 45 68.00 52.92 -11.16
C ILE A 45 68.42 51.55 -10.55
N ALA A 46 68.57 50.51 -11.38
CA ALA A 46 68.79 49.13 -10.88
C ALA A 46 70.27 48.71 -10.82
N LYS A 47 71.28 49.58 -11.05
CA LYS A 47 72.68 49.13 -11.06
C LYS A 47 73.49 49.38 -9.80
N ASP A 48 73.06 50.24 -8.87
CA ASP A 48 73.86 50.53 -7.64
C ASP A 48 73.25 49.89 -6.38
N THR A 49 72.03 49.34 -6.39
CA THR A 49 71.46 48.64 -5.24
C THR A 49 71.64 47.12 -5.29
N THR A 50 72.11 46.59 -6.45
CA THR A 50 72.17 45.14 -6.71
C THR A 50 73.41 44.49 -6.08
N GLN A 51 74.50 45.25 -5.72
CA GLN A 51 75.71 44.66 -5.20
C GLN A 51 75.79 44.49 -3.68
N VAL A 52 74.96 45.22 -2.91
CA VAL A 52 74.90 45.07 -1.45
C VAL A 52 73.82 44.06 -1.07
N VAL A 53 72.70 43.97 -1.87
CA VAL A 53 71.64 43.01 -1.67
C VAL A 53 72.05 41.57 -2.09
N ALA A 54 72.96 41.44 -3.10
CA ALA A 54 73.35 40.10 -3.58
C ALA A 54 74.23 39.34 -2.57
N LYS A 55 75.03 39.97 -1.76
CA LYS A 55 75.80 39.30 -0.69
C LYS A 55 75.00 38.97 0.55
N GLY A 56 74.01 39.79 0.88
CA GLY A 56 73.06 39.49 2.01
C GLY A 56 72.04 38.39 1.68
N VAL A 57 71.58 38.34 0.43
CA VAL A 57 70.65 37.32 -0.05
C VAL A 57 71.36 35.98 -0.26
N SER A 58 72.62 35.93 -0.71
CA SER A 58 73.33 34.66 -0.86
C SER A 58 73.56 33.97 0.48
N ASN A 59 74.02 34.69 1.52
CA ASN A 59 74.24 34.12 2.86
C ASN A 59 72.89 33.75 3.55
N ALA A 60 71.84 34.51 3.28
CA ALA A 60 70.51 34.16 3.80
C ALA A 60 69.87 32.94 3.07
N PHE A 61 70.20 32.76 1.78
CA PHE A 61 69.73 31.61 1.00
C PHE A 61 70.54 30.33 1.32
N GLU A 62 71.86 30.42 1.56
CA GLU A 62 72.70 29.28 2.04
C GLU A 62 72.27 28.83 3.44
N ASN A 63 72.02 29.78 4.37
CA ASN A 63 71.57 29.46 5.71
C ASN A 63 70.15 28.94 5.68
N ALA A 64 69.26 29.39 4.77
CA ALA A 64 67.87 28.89 4.60
C ALA A 64 67.92 27.49 3.98
N THR A 65 68.77 27.20 2.98
CA THR A 65 68.89 25.87 2.38
C THR A 65 69.42 24.83 3.36
N THR A 66 70.39 25.20 4.19
CA THR A 66 70.91 24.33 5.25
C THR A 66 69.87 24.07 6.32
N ALA A 67 69.20 25.11 6.80
CA ALA A 67 68.08 24.96 7.78
C ALA A 67 66.91 24.16 7.25
N VAL A 68 66.56 24.23 5.94
CA VAL A 68 65.56 23.39 5.29
C VAL A 68 66.06 21.95 5.21
N ALA A 69 67.29 21.69 4.84
CA ALA A 69 67.84 20.33 4.75
C ALA A 69 67.90 19.66 6.13
N GLU A 70 68.40 20.36 7.15
CA GLU A 70 68.44 19.88 8.54
C GLU A 70 67.04 19.69 9.12
N GLY A 71 66.11 20.62 8.93
CA GLY A 71 64.73 20.53 9.38
C GLY A 71 63.92 19.44 8.68
N PHE A 72 64.17 19.18 7.42
CA PHE A 72 63.61 18.06 6.66
C PHE A 72 64.14 16.71 7.17
N GLN A 73 65.45 16.62 7.38
CA GLN A 73 66.10 15.42 7.91
C GLN A 73 65.57 15.11 9.33
N ALA A 74 65.53 16.11 10.22
CA ALA A 74 64.96 16.00 11.56
C ALA A 74 63.47 15.59 11.56
N THR A 75 62.69 16.11 10.61
CA THR A 75 61.27 15.72 10.47
C THR A 75 61.13 14.28 10.02
N LYS A 76 61.98 13.83 9.07
CA LYS A 76 62.02 12.45 8.58
C LYS A 76 62.45 11.47 9.68
N GLU A 77 63.46 11.83 10.47
CA GLU A 77 63.90 10.99 11.60
C GLU A 77 62.83 10.85 12.69
N VAL A 78 62.17 11.93 13.07
CA VAL A 78 61.02 11.86 14.01
C VAL A 78 59.87 11.06 13.43
N HIS A 79 59.57 11.21 12.12
CA HIS A 79 58.55 10.43 11.47
C HIS A 79 58.86 8.94 11.45
N ASN A 80 60.10 8.57 11.16
CA ASN A 80 60.54 7.18 11.17
C ASN A 80 60.49 6.60 12.60
N ALA A 81 61.00 7.31 13.61
CA ALA A 81 60.90 6.88 15.02
C ALA A 81 59.44 6.72 15.48
N ALA A 82 58.53 7.64 15.09
CA ALA A 82 57.13 7.53 15.39
C ALA A 82 56.46 6.32 14.68
N LYS A 83 56.88 6.02 13.45
CA LYS A 83 56.43 4.83 12.71
C LYS A 83 56.89 3.55 13.36
N GLU A 84 58.18 3.47 13.76
CA GLU A 84 58.73 2.33 14.49
C GLU A 84 58.05 2.11 15.84
N THR A 85 57.82 3.19 16.62
CA THR A 85 57.09 3.16 17.88
C THR A 85 55.65 2.66 17.66
N SER A 86 54.96 3.15 16.62
CA SER A 86 53.58 2.72 16.27
C SER A 86 53.52 1.26 15.84
N SER A 87 54.49 0.82 15.00
CA SER A 87 54.58 -0.59 14.58
C SER A 87 54.83 -1.52 15.77
N ALA A 88 55.80 -1.17 16.64
CA ALA A 88 56.09 -1.95 17.85
C ALA A 88 54.89 -2.00 18.83
N LYS A 89 54.13 -0.93 18.93
CA LYS A 89 52.88 -0.91 19.73
C LYS A 89 51.81 -1.82 19.15
N HIS A 90 51.66 -1.81 17.82
CA HIS A 90 50.69 -2.68 17.13
C HIS A 90 51.06 -4.16 17.28
N GLU A 91 52.36 -4.48 17.07
CA GLU A 91 52.87 -5.83 17.29
C GLU A 91 52.67 -6.32 18.73
N LEU A 92 52.97 -5.47 19.71
CA LEU A 92 52.76 -5.79 21.13
C LEU A 92 51.29 -6.08 21.44
N LYS A 93 50.39 -5.26 20.89
CA LYS A 93 48.94 -5.49 21.05
C LYS A 93 48.51 -6.82 20.45
N HIS A 94 48.97 -7.16 19.25
CA HIS A 94 48.68 -8.45 18.60
C HIS A 94 49.23 -9.64 19.42
N MET A 95 50.45 -9.54 19.95
CA MET A 95 51.02 -10.56 20.83
C MET A 95 50.23 -10.73 22.13
N GLN A 96 49.72 -9.62 22.71
CA GLN A 96 48.89 -9.68 23.92
C GLN A 96 47.52 -10.32 23.63
N GLU A 97 46.90 -10.05 22.49
CA GLU A 97 45.66 -10.68 22.06
C GLU A 97 45.84 -12.19 21.84
N HIS A 98 46.95 -12.57 21.22
CA HIS A 98 47.29 -14.01 21.03
C HIS A 98 47.53 -14.72 22.36
N LEU A 99 48.32 -14.12 23.25
CA LEU A 99 48.55 -14.64 24.61
C LEU A 99 47.25 -14.78 25.40
N ALA A 100 46.33 -13.85 25.24
CA ALA A 100 45.03 -13.93 25.96
C ALA A 100 44.23 -15.13 25.50
N LYS A 101 44.21 -15.42 24.17
CA LYS A 101 43.54 -16.64 23.65
C LYS A 101 44.22 -17.89 24.12
N ASP A 102 45.53 -18.00 24.01
CA ASP A 102 46.29 -19.20 24.42
C ASP A 102 46.15 -19.45 25.92
N LYS A 103 46.05 -18.39 26.73
CA LYS A 103 45.77 -18.54 28.17
C LYS A 103 44.35 -19.06 28.44
N GLN A 104 43.36 -18.56 27.72
CA GLN A 104 41.99 -19.01 27.83
C GLN A 104 41.88 -20.51 27.47
N ASP A 105 42.54 -20.90 26.36
CA ASP A 105 42.60 -22.32 25.93
C ASP A 105 43.30 -23.18 26.96
N LEU A 106 44.40 -22.70 27.57
CA LEU A 106 45.10 -23.45 28.62
C LEU A 106 44.26 -23.59 29.88
N GLU A 107 43.61 -22.53 30.32
CA GLU A 107 42.70 -22.56 31.49
C GLU A 107 41.54 -23.54 31.27
N HIS A 108 40.96 -23.53 30.05
CA HIS A 108 39.90 -24.49 29.68
C HIS A 108 40.42 -25.92 29.71
N ARG A 109 41.59 -26.22 29.13
CA ARG A 109 42.20 -27.55 29.13
C ARG A 109 42.56 -28.03 30.55
N ASP A 110 43.07 -27.15 31.39
CA ASP A 110 43.37 -27.48 32.79
C ASP A 110 42.08 -27.77 33.58
N TYR A 111 41.02 -26.97 33.39
CA TYR A 111 39.71 -27.18 33.99
C TYR A 111 39.09 -28.54 33.58
N VAL A 112 39.11 -28.82 32.27
CA VAL A 112 38.58 -30.08 31.74
C VAL A 112 39.36 -31.28 32.29
N ARG A 113 40.70 -31.20 32.37
CA ARG A 113 41.52 -32.26 32.93
C ARG A 113 41.17 -32.55 34.41
N ASP A 114 41.04 -31.49 35.20
CA ASP A 114 40.84 -31.59 36.65
C ASP A 114 39.40 -32.00 37.02
N SER A 115 38.40 -31.71 36.13
CA SER A 115 36.99 -31.99 36.35
C SER A 115 36.41 -33.03 35.37
N PHE A 116 37.25 -33.81 34.69
CA PHE A 116 36.85 -34.69 33.59
C PHE A 116 35.68 -35.63 33.95
N ASP A 117 35.81 -36.40 35.03
CA ASP A 117 34.77 -37.36 35.42
C ASP A 117 33.44 -36.66 35.79
N GLN A 118 33.52 -35.48 36.39
CA GLN A 118 32.33 -34.70 36.74
C GLN A 118 31.64 -34.14 35.47
N ILE A 119 32.41 -33.58 34.54
CA ILE A 119 31.90 -33.07 33.27
C ILE A 119 31.20 -34.19 32.50
N ILE A 120 31.85 -35.35 32.35
CA ILE A 120 31.25 -36.50 31.66
C ILE A 120 29.93 -36.91 32.32
N ALA A 121 29.92 -37.08 33.66
CA ALA A 121 28.70 -37.50 34.37
C ALA A 121 27.54 -36.49 34.23
N GLU A 122 27.83 -35.21 34.36
CA GLU A 122 26.82 -34.15 34.18
C GLU A 122 26.27 -34.12 32.76
N GLN A 123 27.12 -34.19 31.74
CA GLN A 123 26.71 -34.14 30.34
C GLN A 123 25.97 -35.45 29.92
N GLU A 124 26.38 -36.63 30.40
CA GLU A 124 25.65 -37.87 30.17
C GLU A 124 24.24 -37.85 30.79
N GLN A 125 24.07 -37.20 31.96
CA GLN A 125 22.75 -36.96 32.52
C GLN A 125 21.90 -36.07 31.63
N ILE A 126 22.47 -34.97 31.12
CA ILE A 126 21.77 -34.06 30.19
C ILE A 126 21.37 -34.79 28.91
N LEU A 127 22.27 -35.64 28.34
CA LEU A 127 21.96 -36.47 27.17
C LEU A 127 20.77 -37.40 27.44
N ALA A 128 20.74 -38.06 28.61
CA ALA A 128 19.65 -38.98 28.97
C ALA A 128 18.31 -38.24 29.14
N GLU A 129 18.32 -37.07 29.80
CA GLU A 129 17.13 -36.24 30.02
C GLU A 129 16.60 -35.67 28.69
N THR A 130 17.47 -35.12 27.85
CA THR A 130 17.10 -34.56 26.55
C THR A 130 16.60 -35.61 25.58
N ALA A 131 17.25 -36.79 25.52
CA ALA A 131 16.78 -37.94 24.73
C ALA A 131 15.36 -38.37 25.11
N LYS A 132 15.07 -38.40 26.43
CA LYS A 132 13.72 -38.71 26.92
C LYS A 132 12.70 -37.66 26.47
N VAL A 133 13.02 -36.36 26.64
CA VAL A 133 12.14 -35.27 26.19
C VAL A 133 11.90 -35.37 24.70
N MET A 134 12.92 -35.56 23.87
CA MET A 134 12.80 -35.74 22.42
C MET A 134 11.87 -36.90 22.07
N SER A 135 12.02 -38.06 22.72
CA SER A 135 11.15 -39.22 22.49
C SER A 135 9.70 -38.93 22.86
N ASP A 136 9.46 -38.30 24.01
CA ASP A 136 8.12 -37.96 24.51
C ASP A 136 7.44 -36.93 23.57
N GLN A 137 8.17 -35.90 23.17
CA GLN A 137 7.63 -34.86 22.26
C GLN A 137 7.39 -35.40 20.85
N SER A 138 8.26 -36.27 20.32
CA SER A 138 8.04 -36.93 19.02
C SER A 138 6.76 -37.76 19.04
N THR A 139 6.55 -38.57 20.06
CA THR A 139 5.33 -39.37 20.25
C THR A 139 4.08 -38.46 20.35
N GLN A 140 4.20 -37.35 21.06
CA GLN A 140 3.10 -36.37 21.19
C GLN A 140 2.77 -35.73 19.87
N VAL A 141 3.75 -35.31 19.07
CA VAL A 141 3.56 -34.76 17.73
C VAL A 141 2.82 -35.73 16.81
N ASP A 142 3.20 -37.00 16.83
CA ASP A 142 2.55 -38.05 16.04
C ASP A 142 1.07 -38.23 16.42
N LEU A 143 0.79 -38.37 17.73
CA LEU A 143 -0.58 -38.51 18.24
C LEU A 143 -1.45 -37.29 17.90
N LEU A 144 -0.94 -36.06 18.07
CA LEU A 144 -1.64 -34.83 17.75
C LEU A 144 -1.87 -34.69 16.24
N THR A 145 -0.91 -35.11 15.41
CA THR A 145 -1.01 -35.09 13.95
C THR A 145 -2.10 -36.05 13.45
N VAL A 146 -2.17 -37.28 14.03
CA VAL A 146 -3.25 -38.22 13.71
C VAL A 146 -4.61 -37.65 14.09
N LYS A 147 -4.76 -37.05 15.27
CA LYS A 147 -6.01 -36.38 15.70
C LYS A 147 -6.39 -35.24 14.80
N LYS A 148 -5.42 -34.41 14.43
CA LYS A 148 -5.64 -33.29 13.49
C LYS A 148 -6.19 -33.80 12.14
N ASN A 149 -5.57 -34.83 11.57
CA ASN A 149 -6.00 -35.38 10.28
C ASN A 149 -7.42 -36.00 10.37
N GLN A 150 -7.77 -36.64 11.49
CA GLN A 150 -9.14 -37.10 11.70
C GLN A 150 -10.15 -35.95 11.76
N LEU A 151 -9.83 -34.83 12.40
CA LEU A 151 -10.70 -33.68 12.46
C LEU A 151 -10.83 -32.99 11.06
N ILE A 152 -9.77 -32.96 10.28
CA ILE A 152 -9.82 -32.45 8.89
C ILE A 152 -10.77 -33.30 8.06
N GLN A 153 -10.68 -34.63 8.10
CA GLN A 153 -11.59 -35.53 7.40
C GLN A 153 -13.05 -35.33 7.86
N LYS A 154 -13.24 -35.16 9.18
CA LYS A 154 -14.56 -34.89 9.74
C LYS A 154 -15.12 -33.53 9.27
N LEU A 155 -14.29 -32.51 9.17
CA LEU A 155 -14.69 -31.20 8.66
C LEU A 155 -15.11 -31.27 7.18
N GLU A 156 -14.36 -32.01 6.37
CA GLU A 156 -14.69 -32.20 4.95
C GLU A 156 -16.02 -32.96 4.78
N GLN A 157 -16.20 -34.04 5.53
CA GLN A 157 -17.48 -34.76 5.52
C GLN A 157 -18.64 -33.86 5.96
N GLN A 158 -18.43 -33.07 7.04
CA GLN A 158 -19.45 -32.14 7.53
C GLN A 158 -19.82 -31.08 6.47
N LYS A 159 -18.86 -30.58 5.68
CA LYS A 159 -19.15 -29.66 4.58
C LYS A 159 -20.04 -30.27 3.52
N VAL A 160 -19.78 -31.50 3.13
CA VAL A 160 -20.60 -32.23 2.14
C VAL A 160 -22.02 -32.47 2.69
N ASP A 161 -22.12 -32.88 3.96
CA ASP A 161 -23.40 -33.10 4.61
C ASP A 161 -24.20 -31.79 4.74
N ASP A 162 -23.54 -30.71 5.10
CA ASP A 162 -24.14 -29.37 5.23
C ASP A 162 -24.60 -28.84 3.85
N GLU A 163 -23.81 -29.01 2.80
CA GLU A 163 -24.19 -28.62 1.43
C GLU A 163 -25.43 -29.39 0.97
N THR A 164 -25.47 -30.69 1.25
CA THR A 164 -26.63 -31.54 0.92
C THR A 164 -27.88 -31.07 1.66
N LYS A 165 -27.75 -30.66 2.93
CA LYS A 165 -28.88 -30.11 3.72
C LYS A 165 -29.31 -28.72 3.27
N ILE A 166 -28.39 -27.85 2.90
CA ILE A 166 -28.64 -26.45 2.47
C ILE A 166 -29.31 -26.39 1.11
N LYS A 167 -28.95 -27.30 0.18
CA LYS A 167 -29.42 -27.29 -1.19
C LYS A 167 -30.93 -27.19 -1.36
N PRO A 168 -31.78 -28.01 -0.69
CA PRO A 168 -33.24 -27.89 -0.83
C PRO A 168 -33.80 -26.54 -0.35
N TYR A 169 -33.25 -25.97 0.72
CA TYR A 169 -33.68 -24.65 1.20
C TYR A 169 -33.32 -23.55 0.19
N LYS A 170 -32.13 -23.61 -0.43
CA LYS A 170 -31.72 -22.71 -1.48
C LYS A 170 -32.65 -22.77 -2.70
N GLU A 171 -33.03 -23.97 -3.12
CA GLU A 171 -33.95 -24.18 -4.26
C GLU A 171 -35.34 -23.65 -3.98
N VAL A 172 -35.86 -23.90 -2.78
CA VAL A 172 -37.19 -23.40 -2.35
C VAL A 172 -37.20 -21.87 -2.26
N THR A 173 -36.16 -21.28 -1.69
CA THR A 173 -36.01 -19.81 -1.61
C THR A 173 -35.90 -19.17 -2.98
N ALA A 174 -35.15 -19.77 -3.89
CA ALA A 174 -35.05 -19.30 -5.28
C ALA A 174 -36.39 -19.38 -6.01
N THR A 175 -37.16 -20.42 -5.77
CA THR A 175 -38.51 -20.58 -6.33
C THR A 175 -39.47 -19.53 -5.79
N ALA A 176 -39.45 -19.26 -4.47
CA ALA A 176 -40.29 -18.22 -3.84
C ALA A 176 -39.90 -16.83 -4.37
N LYS A 177 -38.62 -16.55 -4.55
CA LYS A 177 -38.14 -15.32 -5.17
C LYS A 177 -38.63 -15.17 -6.61
N GLY A 178 -38.53 -16.22 -7.42
CA GLY A 178 -39.01 -16.21 -8.80
C GLY A 178 -40.52 -15.88 -8.87
N ARG A 179 -41.35 -16.47 -7.97
CA ARG A 179 -42.76 -16.12 -7.87
C ARG A 179 -43.00 -14.65 -7.53
N LEU A 180 -42.25 -14.10 -6.57
CA LEU A 180 -42.33 -12.69 -6.20
C LEU A 180 -41.98 -11.78 -7.36
N ASP A 181 -40.90 -12.09 -8.09
CA ASP A 181 -40.44 -11.34 -9.25
C ASP A 181 -41.48 -11.40 -10.40
N ASP A 182 -42.12 -12.57 -10.65
CA ASP A 182 -43.15 -12.74 -11.65
C ASP A 182 -44.41 -11.93 -11.32
N ILE A 183 -44.88 -11.96 -10.06
CA ILE A 183 -46.01 -11.14 -9.61
C ILE A 183 -45.68 -9.65 -9.73
N SER A 184 -44.49 -9.23 -9.34
CA SER A 184 -44.05 -7.83 -9.46
C SER A 184 -44.07 -7.35 -10.91
N LYS A 185 -43.64 -8.23 -11.86
CA LYS A 185 -43.71 -7.96 -13.29
C LYS A 185 -45.18 -7.86 -13.77
N THR A 186 -46.04 -8.79 -13.34
CA THR A 186 -47.46 -8.77 -13.66
C THR A 186 -48.14 -7.49 -13.19
N ILE A 187 -47.81 -7.02 -11.98
CA ILE A 187 -48.31 -5.73 -11.45
C ILE A 187 -47.88 -4.57 -12.37
N SER A 188 -46.61 -4.54 -12.75
CA SER A 188 -46.10 -3.50 -13.65
C SER A 188 -46.77 -3.49 -15.01
N GLU A 189 -47.09 -4.67 -15.55
CA GLU A 189 -47.85 -4.84 -16.80
C GLU A 189 -49.32 -4.40 -16.63
N ALA A 190 -49.96 -4.81 -15.54
CA ALA A 190 -51.33 -4.41 -15.21
C ALA A 190 -51.46 -2.89 -15.02
N GLN A 191 -50.51 -2.26 -14.30
CA GLN A 191 -50.44 -0.79 -14.15
C GLN A 191 -50.38 -0.06 -15.52
N ARG A 192 -49.57 -0.58 -16.45
CA ARG A 192 -49.50 -0.05 -17.81
C ARG A 192 -50.85 -0.28 -18.54
N GLY A 193 -51.47 -1.45 -18.36
CA GLY A 193 -52.77 -1.76 -18.90
C GLY A 193 -53.86 -0.78 -18.43
N VAL A 194 -53.89 -0.54 -17.10
CA VAL A 194 -54.83 0.45 -16.51
C VAL A 194 -54.62 1.85 -17.10
N LYS A 195 -53.37 2.30 -17.15
CA LYS A 195 -53.04 3.62 -17.73
C LYS A 195 -53.44 3.77 -19.20
N ASN A 196 -53.22 2.72 -19.98
CA ASN A 196 -53.63 2.70 -21.38
C ASN A 196 -55.15 2.70 -21.54
N ALA A 197 -55.87 1.89 -20.72
CA ALA A 197 -57.31 1.87 -20.72
C ALA A 197 -57.93 3.20 -20.27
N GLU A 198 -57.33 3.85 -19.28
CA GLU A 198 -57.73 5.21 -18.83
C GLU A 198 -57.55 6.23 -19.97
N ALA A 199 -56.41 6.20 -20.67
CA ALA A 199 -56.18 7.08 -21.81
C ALA A 199 -57.20 6.86 -22.95
N GLN A 200 -57.55 5.61 -23.25
CA GLN A 200 -58.59 5.28 -24.22
C GLN A 200 -59.97 5.77 -23.81
N LEU A 201 -60.33 5.56 -22.54
CA LEU A 201 -61.60 6.05 -22.01
C LEU A 201 -61.68 7.60 -22.10
N LYS A 202 -60.62 8.27 -21.72
CA LYS A 202 -60.52 9.72 -21.85
C LYS A 202 -60.65 10.18 -23.29
N GLU A 203 -59.94 9.57 -24.22
CA GLU A 203 -59.99 9.89 -25.66
C GLU A 203 -61.38 9.72 -26.23
N VAL A 204 -62.07 8.62 -25.94
CA VAL A 204 -63.46 8.36 -26.41
C VAL A 204 -64.40 9.41 -25.82
N THR A 205 -64.23 9.73 -24.51
CA THR A 205 -65.07 10.74 -23.85
C THR A 205 -64.86 12.12 -24.48
N GLU A 206 -63.60 12.56 -24.70
CA GLU A 206 -63.29 13.82 -25.32
C GLU A 206 -63.83 13.93 -26.75
N LYS A 207 -63.69 12.85 -27.53
CA LYS A 207 -64.23 12.79 -28.90
C LYS A 207 -65.77 12.94 -28.93
N ARG A 208 -66.48 12.19 -28.04
CA ARG A 208 -67.91 12.35 -27.88
C ARG A 208 -68.29 13.78 -27.53
N ASP A 209 -67.68 14.32 -26.47
CA ASP A 209 -68.00 15.64 -25.97
C ASP A 209 -67.74 16.73 -27.01
N ALA A 210 -66.64 16.67 -27.74
CA ALA A 210 -66.34 17.59 -28.83
C ALA A 210 -67.34 17.48 -29.99
N ALA A 211 -67.72 16.26 -30.36
CA ALA A 211 -68.72 16.05 -31.44
C ALA A 211 -70.12 16.58 -31.07
N VAL A 212 -70.56 16.26 -29.82
CA VAL A 212 -71.85 16.71 -29.29
C VAL A 212 -71.86 18.25 -29.12
N ALA A 213 -70.76 18.82 -28.59
CA ALA A 213 -70.62 20.28 -28.44
C ALA A 213 -70.68 21.02 -29.80
N SER A 214 -70.05 20.45 -30.82
CA SER A 214 -70.12 21.00 -32.20
C SER A 214 -71.55 20.99 -32.74
N ALA A 215 -72.31 19.91 -32.57
CA ALA A 215 -73.71 19.80 -32.99
C ALA A 215 -74.62 20.74 -32.17
N ASN A 216 -74.42 20.85 -30.86
CA ASN A 216 -75.16 21.79 -30.01
C ASN A 216 -74.89 23.26 -30.38
N LYS A 217 -73.66 23.63 -30.73
CA LYS A 217 -73.27 24.95 -31.19
C LYS A 217 -73.99 25.27 -32.53
N ALA A 218 -74.14 24.30 -33.41
CA ALA A 218 -74.88 24.49 -34.67
C ALA A 218 -76.39 24.72 -34.36
N LEU A 219 -76.92 23.99 -33.36
CA LEU A 219 -78.33 24.19 -32.88
C LEU A 219 -78.52 25.60 -32.30
N GLU A 220 -77.61 26.02 -31.41
CA GLU A 220 -77.65 27.38 -30.80
C GLU A 220 -77.62 28.46 -31.83
N ASN A 221 -76.66 28.37 -32.82
CA ASN A 221 -76.53 29.32 -33.90
C ASN A 221 -77.84 29.41 -34.74
N SER A 222 -78.47 28.24 -35.04
CA SER A 222 -79.66 28.22 -35.81
C SER A 222 -80.85 28.79 -35.01
N GLN A 223 -80.92 28.54 -33.69
CA GLN A 223 -81.90 29.12 -32.80
C GLN A 223 -81.83 30.66 -32.69
N ALA A 224 -80.55 31.15 -32.52
CA ALA A 224 -80.28 32.57 -32.47
C ALA A 224 -80.71 33.27 -33.79
N ARG A 225 -80.41 32.60 -34.93
CA ARG A 225 -80.89 33.14 -36.23
C ARG A 225 -82.39 33.08 -36.37
N GLN A 226 -83.05 32.03 -35.86
CA GLN A 226 -84.52 32.02 -35.82
C GLN A 226 -85.08 33.19 -35.03
N LEU A 227 -84.50 33.54 -33.87
CA LEU A 227 -84.93 34.71 -33.08
C LEU A 227 -84.74 36.02 -33.87
N SER A 228 -83.61 36.22 -34.46
CA SER A 228 -83.30 37.42 -35.31
C SER A 228 -84.33 37.55 -36.47
N LEU A 229 -84.53 36.41 -37.19
CA LEU A 229 -85.52 36.37 -38.28
C LEU A 229 -86.95 36.68 -37.85
N ARG A 230 -87.34 36.19 -36.63
CA ARG A 230 -88.67 36.49 -36.04
C ARG A 230 -88.86 37.97 -35.69
N GLU A 231 -87.79 38.61 -35.13
CA GLU A 231 -87.83 40.02 -34.80
C GLU A 231 -87.88 40.85 -36.05
N GLU A 232 -87.10 40.54 -37.10
CA GLU A 232 -87.12 41.18 -38.36
C GLU A 232 -88.53 41.01 -39.04
N LEU A 233 -89.09 39.81 -39.05
CA LEU A 233 -90.39 39.52 -39.58
C LEU A 233 -91.56 40.30 -38.84
N ALA A 234 -91.42 40.43 -37.53
CA ALA A 234 -92.39 41.21 -36.75
C ALA A 234 -92.34 42.69 -37.13
N GLY A 235 -91.10 43.20 -37.34
CA GLY A 235 -90.92 44.56 -37.83
C GLY A 235 -91.56 44.81 -39.21
N LEU A 236 -91.39 43.91 -40.17
CA LEU A 236 -91.95 44.02 -41.52
C LEU A 236 -93.47 43.81 -41.55
N LYS A 237 -94.08 43.02 -40.66
CA LYS A 237 -95.50 42.81 -40.51
C LYS A 237 -96.26 44.03 -39.96
N THR A 238 -95.55 45.12 -39.62
CA THR A 238 -96.21 46.39 -39.26
C THR A 238 -96.81 47.08 -40.47
N ASP A 239 -96.28 46.86 -41.73
CA ASP A 239 -96.92 47.28 -42.97
C ASP A 239 -96.86 46.14 -44.01
N PRO A 240 -97.77 45.19 -43.99
CA PRO A 240 -97.72 43.96 -44.80
C PRO A 240 -97.88 44.23 -46.32
N ALA A 241 -98.55 45.35 -46.70
CA ALA A 241 -98.75 45.62 -48.09
C ALA A 241 -97.48 46.10 -48.79
N ALA A 242 -96.66 46.92 -48.11
CA ALA A 242 -95.43 47.43 -48.64
C ALA A 242 -94.32 46.42 -48.59
N ASN A 243 -94.39 45.40 -47.69
CA ASN A 243 -93.31 44.47 -47.42
C ASN A 243 -93.59 43.00 -47.80
N HIS A 244 -94.63 42.74 -48.62
CA HIS A 244 -95.10 41.42 -48.94
C HIS A 244 -93.98 40.45 -49.38
N ASP A 245 -93.20 40.74 -50.36
CA ASP A 245 -92.18 39.92 -50.90
C ASP A 245 -91.03 39.65 -49.87
N ALA A 246 -90.71 40.61 -49.00
CA ALA A 246 -89.70 40.47 -47.97
C ALA A 246 -90.24 39.56 -46.84
N ILE A 247 -91.53 39.61 -46.48
CA ILE A 247 -92.17 38.74 -45.49
C ILE A 247 -92.16 37.28 -45.95
N VAL A 248 -92.52 37.03 -47.24
CA VAL A 248 -92.47 35.67 -47.81
C VAL A 248 -91.09 35.06 -47.75
N ARG A 249 -90.04 35.79 -48.14
CA ARG A 249 -88.68 35.34 -48.08
C ARG A 249 -88.21 35.02 -46.64
N LEU A 250 -88.50 35.89 -45.67
CA LEU A 250 -88.12 35.68 -44.27
C LEU A 250 -88.86 34.51 -43.63
N GLU A 251 -90.14 34.24 -44.04
CA GLU A 251 -90.93 33.08 -43.58
C GLU A 251 -90.29 31.75 -44.13
N GLU A 252 -89.79 31.76 -45.39
CA GLU A 252 -89.06 30.66 -45.97
C GLU A 252 -87.72 30.45 -45.26
N ASP A 253 -86.92 31.57 -45.02
CA ASP A 253 -85.72 31.51 -44.26
C ASP A 253 -85.93 30.98 -42.84
N LEU A 254 -86.93 31.45 -42.14
CA LEU A 254 -87.30 30.97 -40.81
C LEU A 254 -87.64 29.52 -40.82
N LYS A 255 -88.41 29.00 -41.77
CA LYS A 255 -88.72 27.60 -41.94
C LYS A 255 -87.45 26.75 -42.21
N SER A 256 -86.54 27.31 -43.05
CA SER A 256 -85.28 26.66 -43.29
C SER A 256 -84.42 26.55 -42.04
N GLU A 257 -84.32 27.60 -41.20
CA GLU A 257 -83.60 27.57 -39.93
C GLU A 257 -84.28 26.66 -38.87
N PHE A 258 -85.62 26.50 -38.88
CA PHE A 258 -86.29 25.48 -38.08
C PHE A 258 -85.86 24.06 -38.44
N THR A 259 -85.78 23.78 -39.76
CA THR A 259 -85.33 22.47 -40.25
C THR A 259 -83.87 22.21 -39.88
N ARG A 260 -82.99 23.25 -39.98
CA ARG A 260 -81.61 23.15 -39.57
C ARG A 260 -81.45 22.90 -38.07
N ALA A 261 -82.20 23.58 -37.25
CA ALA A 261 -82.24 23.34 -35.77
C ALA A 261 -82.64 21.93 -35.42
N GLU A 262 -83.73 21.40 -36.05
CA GLU A 262 -84.16 20.03 -35.86
C GLU A 262 -83.09 19.01 -36.29
N GLN A 263 -82.47 19.24 -37.46
CA GLN A 263 -81.37 18.40 -37.95
C GLN A 263 -80.21 18.44 -36.99
N ALA A 264 -79.74 19.61 -36.50
CA ALA A 264 -78.65 19.72 -35.57
C ALA A 264 -78.93 19.03 -34.24
N LYS A 265 -80.19 19.17 -33.72
CA LYS A 265 -80.61 18.44 -32.52
C LYS A 265 -80.52 16.90 -32.74
N LYS A 266 -81.15 16.44 -33.83
CA LYS A 266 -81.10 15.00 -34.18
C LYS A 266 -79.72 14.48 -34.34
N GLN A 267 -78.80 15.27 -34.98
CA GLN A 267 -77.43 14.94 -35.13
C GLN A 267 -76.69 14.87 -33.79
N ALA A 268 -76.93 15.78 -32.84
CA ALA A 268 -76.38 15.70 -31.48
C ALA A 268 -76.83 14.41 -30.74
N ASP A 269 -78.09 14.06 -30.83
CA ASP A 269 -78.64 12.83 -30.24
C ASP A 269 -78.05 11.55 -30.91
N GLU A 270 -77.94 11.55 -32.24
CA GLU A 270 -77.38 10.44 -32.99
C GLU A 270 -75.86 10.27 -32.67
N LEU A 271 -75.09 11.38 -32.55
CA LEU A 271 -73.68 11.36 -32.14
C LEU A 271 -73.53 10.82 -30.71
N GLN A 272 -74.35 11.29 -29.76
CA GLN A 272 -74.34 10.81 -28.42
C GLN A 272 -74.58 9.28 -28.34
N ASN A 273 -75.57 8.81 -29.09
CA ASN A 273 -75.92 7.35 -29.15
C ASN A 273 -74.80 6.54 -29.87
N SER A 274 -74.20 7.09 -30.94
CA SER A 274 -73.14 6.38 -31.65
C SER A 274 -71.90 6.15 -30.83
N PHE A 275 -71.56 7.04 -29.90
CA PHE A 275 -70.44 6.89 -28.97
C PHE A 275 -70.79 6.01 -27.76
N GLN A 276 -72.03 5.71 -27.46
CA GLN A 276 -72.43 4.98 -26.26
C GLN A 276 -71.78 3.60 -26.17
N SER A 277 -71.78 2.82 -27.23
CA SER A 277 -71.14 1.49 -27.28
C SER A 277 -69.60 1.56 -27.11
N SER A 278 -68.99 2.55 -27.74
CA SER A 278 -67.50 2.74 -27.60
C SER A 278 -67.12 3.16 -26.17
N LEU A 279 -67.98 4.01 -25.55
CA LEU A 279 -67.77 4.44 -24.17
C LEU A 279 -67.93 3.27 -23.20
N GLU A 280 -68.99 2.47 -23.37
CA GLU A 280 -69.25 1.26 -22.55
C GLU A 280 -68.08 0.25 -22.68
N MET A 281 -67.60 0.03 -23.88
CA MET A 281 -66.44 -0.83 -24.11
C MET A 281 -65.18 -0.28 -23.42
N ALA A 282 -64.88 1.02 -23.54
CA ALA A 282 -63.74 1.63 -22.90
C ALA A 282 -63.82 1.61 -21.37
N GLN A 283 -65.02 1.87 -20.80
CA GLN A 283 -65.29 1.78 -19.37
C GLN A 283 -65.13 0.33 -18.86
N THR A 284 -65.64 -0.65 -19.59
CA THR A 284 -65.51 -2.06 -19.23
C THR A 284 -64.02 -2.50 -19.28
N HIS A 285 -63.30 -2.03 -20.31
CA HIS A 285 -61.87 -2.30 -20.42
C HIS A 285 -61.12 -1.70 -19.23
N TYR A 286 -61.31 -0.43 -18.92
CA TYR A 286 -60.70 0.24 -17.76
C TYR A 286 -61.00 -0.49 -16.45
N TRP A 287 -62.27 -0.85 -16.21
CA TRP A 287 -62.69 -1.60 -15.02
C TRP A 287 -62.02 -2.99 -14.94
N THR A 288 -61.93 -3.71 -16.06
CA THR A 288 -61.29 -5.03 -16.13
C THR A 288 -59.79 -4.95 -15.83
N GLN A 289 -59.11 -3.95 -16.40
CA GLN A 289 -57.69 -3.73 -16.12
C GLN A 289 -57.46 -3.35 -14.64
N GLY A 290 -58.32 -2.50 -14.07
CA GLY A 290 -58.29 -2.14 -12.64
C GLY A 290 -58.49 -3.35 -11.73
N LYS A 291 -59.44 -4.26 -12.05
CA LYS A 291 -59.61 -5.50 -11.31
C LYS A 291 -58.44 -6.46 -11.42
N SER A 292 -57.81 -6.55 -12.58
CA SER A 292 -56.59 -7.35 -12.77
C SER A 292 -55.41 -6.82 -11.93
N LEU A 293 -55.28 -5.49 -11.84
CA LEU A 293 -54.28 -4.86 -10.99
C LEU A 293 -54.54 -5.14 -9.51
N GLU A 294 -55.76 -4.91 -9.03
CA GLU A 294 -56.17 -5.17 -7.64
C GLU A 294 -55.90 -6.63 -7.22
N TYR A 295 -56.22 -7.59 -8.10
CA TYR A 295 -55.89 -9.00 -7.86
C TYR A 295 -54.39 -9.26 -7.75
N SER A 296 -53.59 -8.70 -8.65
CA SER A 296 -52.15 -8.85 -8.64
C SER A 296 -51.52 -8.20 -7.40
N GLU A 297 -51.98 -7.00 -7.02
CA GLU A 297 -51.52 -6.30 -5.81
C GLU A 297 -51.89 -7.06 -4.52
N SER A 298 -53.06 -7.70 -4.46
CA SER A 298 -53.45 -8.52 -3.30
C SER A 298 -52.57 -9.77 -3.13
N SER A 299 -51.96 -10.27 -4.20
CA SER A 299 -51.13 -11.48 -4.18
C SER A 299 -49.64 -11.21 -3.82
N ILE A 300 -49.16 -9.96 -3.99
CA ILE A 300 -47.74 -9.65 -3.77
C ILE A 300 -47.32 -9.74 -2.31
N ASP A 301 -48.17 -9.33 -1.39
CA ASP A 301 -47.90 -9.37 0.04
C ASP A 301 -47.77 -10.81 0.57
N ALA A 302 -48.60 -11.72 0.06
CA ALA A 302 -48.48 -13.15 0.36
C ALA A 302 -47.18 -13.75 -0.21
N ALA A 303 -46.84 -13.41 -1.46
CA ALA A 303 -45.59 -13.89 -2.09
C ALA A 303 -44.32 -13.31 -1.41
N ARG A 304 -44.37 -12.05 -0.98
CA ARG A 304 -43.29 -11.42 -0.22
C ARG A 304 -43.08 -12.11 1.11
N LYS A 305 -44.15 -12.34 1.85
CA LYS A 305 -44.08 -13.03 3.13
C LYS A 305 -43.57 -14.46 2.99
N ASP A 306 -44.02 -15.19 1.97
CA ASP A 306 -43.49 -16.53 1.67
C ASP A 306 -42.01 -16.50 1.37
N TYR A 307 -41.54 -15.59 0.51
CA TYR A 307 -40.11 -15.42 0.22
C TYR A 307 -39.31 -15.06 1.48
N GLU A 308 -39.75 -14.10 2.29
CA GLU A 308 -39.08 -13.71 3.53
C GLU A 308 -38.99 -14.87 4.52
N GLN A 309 -40.02 -15.67 4.66
CA GLN A 309 -40.01 -16.86 5.50
C GLN A 309 -39.02 -17.88 4.97
N LYS A 310 -39.00 -18.18 3.67
CA LYS A 310 -38.08 -19.15 3.06
C LYS A 310 -36.64 -18.66 3.14
N GLN A 311 -36.41 -17.37 3.00
CA GLN A 311 -35.10 -16.78 3.19
C GLN A 311 -34.58 -16.93 4.63
N GLN A 312 -35.43 -16.68 5.62
CA GLN A 312 -35.11 -16.90 7.04
C GLN A 312 -34.79 -18.36 7.35
N GLU A 313 -35.56 -19.30 6.81
CA GLU A 313 -35.31 -20.73 6.97
C GLU A 313 -33.97 -21.14 6.36
N TYR A 314 -33.64 -20.64 5.17
CA TYR A 314 -32.34 -20.84 4.50
C TYR A 314 -31.18 -20.24 5.31
N ASP A 315 -31.28 -19.00 5.73
CA ASP A 315 -30.25 -18.30 6.50
C ASP A 315 -29.97 -19.00 7.83
N ALA A 316 -31.02 -19.50 8.51
CA ALA A 316 -30.89 -20.25 9.75
C ALA A 316 -30.09 -21.56 9.55
N VAL A 317 -30.38 -22.32 8.50
CA VAL A 317 -29.67 -23.57 8.18
C VAL A 317 -28.21 -23.31 7.80
N VAL A 318 -27.94 -22.24 7.02
CA VAL A 318 -26.58 -21.81 6.67
C VAL A 318 -25.80 -21.37 7.92
N ALA A 319 -26.42 -20.59 8.81
CA ALA A 319 -25.80 -20.15 10.06
C ALA A 319 -25.42 -21.33 10.96
N GLU A 320 -26.30 -22.33 11.09
CA GLU A 320 -26.06 -23.53 11.87
C GLU A 320 -24.93 -24.39 11.28
N ALA A 321 -24.88 -24.54 9.94
CA ALA A 321 -23.80 -25.22 9.24
C ALA A 321 -22.44 -24.53 9.47
N ASN A 322 -22.40 -23.21 9.31
CA ASN A 322 -21.20 -22.40 9.56
C ASN A 322 -20.74 -22.50 11.03
N ALA A 323 -21.66 -22.54 12.00
CA ALA A 323 -21.32 -22.69 13.40
C ALA A 323 -20.64 -24.03 13.67
N ARG A 324 -21.18 -25.16 13.15
CA ARG A 324 -20.57 -26.48 13.26
C ARG A 324 -19.17 -26.53 12.64
N GLN A 325 -19.00 -25.98 11.43
CA GLN A 325 -17.69 -25.94 10.74
C GLN A 325 -16.67 -25.09 11.48
N ARG A 326 -17.09 -23.94 12.05
CA ARG A 326 -16.21 -23.09 12.87
C ARG A 326 -15.68 -23.80 14.11
N ILE A 327 -16.50 -24.60 14.78
CA ILE A 327 -16.06 -25.38 15.95
C ILE A 327 -14.94 -26.35 15.53
N LEU A 328 -15.16 -27.13 14.47
CA LEU A 328 -14.16 -28.09 13.98
C LEU A 328 -12.89 -27.38 13.50
N SER A 329 -13.01 -26.26 12.81
CA SER A 329 -11.84 -25.47 12.38
C SER A 329 -11.03 -24.94 13.56
N LYS A 330 -11.69 -24.46 14.61
CA LYS A 330 -11.03 -24.00 15.83
C LYS A 330 -10.32 -25.15 16.58
N ASP A 331 -10.91 -26.34 16.60
CA ASP A 331 -10.27 -27.50 17.20
C ASP A 331 -9.02 -27.94 16.43
N ILE A 332 -9.05 -27.84 15.09
CA ILE A 332 -7.88 -28.10 14.23
C ILE A 332 -6.77 -27.08 14.52
N GLU A 333 -7.10 -25.78 14.59
CA GLU A 333 -6.16 -24.72 14.92
C GLU A 333 -5.50 -24.91 16.29
N ASN A 334 -6.29 -25.26 17.31
CA ASN A 334 -5.79 -25.59 18.64
C ASN A 334 -4.81 -26.80 18.63
N LEU A 335 -5.07 -27.79 17.77
CA LEU A 335 -4.14 -28.94 17.63
C LEU A 335 -2.87 -28.52 16.89
N GLU A 336 -2.94 -27.65 15.90
CA GLU A 336 -1.76 -27.12 15.19
C GLU A 336 -0.84 -26.34 16.14
N GLU A 337 -1.41 -25.52 17.01
CA GLU A 337 -0.65 -24.79 18.03
C GLU A 337 0.06 -25.75 19.00
N LYS A 338 -0.65 -26.80 19.47
CA LYS A 338 -0.04 -27.82 20.32
C LYS A 338 1.06 -28.59 19.61
N ILE A 339 0.89 -28.94 18.34
CA ILE A 339 1.93 -29.60 17.54
C ILE A 339 3.15 -28.67 17.40
N LYS A 340 2.93 -27.36 17.16
CA LYS A 340 4.01 -26.40 17.09
C LYS A 340 4.80 -26.33 18.39
N THR A 341 4.11 -26.18 19.51
CA THR A 341 4.75 -26.13 20.83
C THR A 341 5.55 -27.43 21.14
N ALA A 342 4.99 -28.59 20.80
CA ALA A 342 5.70 -29.85 20.99
C ALA A 342 6.96 -29.98 20.12
N LYS A 343 6.91 -29.47 18.88
CA LYS A 343 8.10 -29.39 18.00
C LYS A 343 9.15 -28.42 18.52
N GLU A 344 8.75 -27.27 19.05
CA GLU A 344 9.67 -26.32 19.67
C GLU A 344 10.39 -26.93 20.88
N LEU A 345 9.66 -27.67 21.73
CA LEU A 345 10.26 -28.39 22.85
C LEU A 345 11.21 -29.49 22.39
N PHE A 346 10.86 -30.22 21.33
CA PHE A 346 11.74 -31.21 20.71
C PHE A 346 13.04 -30.55 20.20
N ASN A 347 12.95 -29.46 19.44
CA ASN A 347 14.13 -28.78 18.89
C ASN A 347 15.01 -28.22 20.01
N ASN A 348 14.43 -27.59 21.03
CA ASN A 348 15.19 -27.11 22.20
C ASN A 348 15.90 -28.23 22.95
N ALA A 349 15.30 -29.43 23.02
CA ALA A 349 15.94 -30.59 23.62
C ALA A 349 17.05 -31.15 22.71
N ALA A 350 16.86 -31.14 21.39
CA ALA A 350 17.88 -31.53 20.41
C ALA A 350 19.11 -30.62 20.46
N ASP A 351 18.91 -29.30 20.51
CA ASP A 351 20.02 -28.34 20.62
C ASP A 351 20.84 -28.58 21.89
N LYS A 352 20.18 -28.78 23.03
CA LYS A 352 20.88 -29.13 24.31
C LYS A 352 21.56 -30.48 24.27
N HIS A 353 20.97 -31.46 23.60
CA HIS A 353 21.58 -32.76 23.38
C HIS A 353 22.88 -32.65 22.59
N ASP A 354 22.85 -31.89 21.47
CA ASP A 354 24.02 -31.71 20.62
C ASP A 354 25.11 -30.89 21.33
N GLU A 355 24.73 -29.88 22.14
CA GLU A 355 25.65 -29.12 22.98
C GLU A 355 26.33 -30.03 24.02
N ALA A 356 25.56 -30.84 24.74
CA ALA A 356 26.09 -31.78 25.72
C ALA A 356 27.02 -32.80 25.07
N GLN A 357 26.68 -33.32 23.89
CA GLN A 357 27.52 -34.24 23.13
C GLN A 357 28.84 -33.55 22.70
N SER A 358 28.77 -32.31 22.25
CA SER A 358 29.96 -31.53 21.89
C SER A 358 30.90 -31.31 23.07
N VAL A 359 30.35 -31.02 24.26
CA VAL A 359 31.15 -30.85 25.48
C VAL A 359 31.82 -32.19 25.90
N ILE A 360 31.12 -33.30 25.75
CA ILE A 360 31.70 -34.62 25.99
C ILE A 360 32.84 -34.93 25.03
N ASP A 361 32.68 -34.64 23.76
CA ASP A 361 33.67 -34.92 22.72
C ASP A 361 34.90 -34.04 22.91
N ASP A 362 34.74 -32.73 23.22
CA ASP A 362 35.83 -31.83 23.60
C ASP A 362 36.57 -32.29 24.85
N ALA A 363 35.83 -32.67 25.91
CA ALA A 363 36.44 -33.19 27.14
C ALA A 363 37.24 -34.46 26.89
N LYS A 364 36.75 -35.39 26.09
CA LYS A 364 37.45 -36.63 25.72
C LYS A 364 38.68 -36.34 24.88
N GLU A 365 38.62 -35.39 23.92
CA GLU A 365 39.76 -34.99 23.11
C GLU A 365 40.84 -34.35 23.98
N ILE A 366 40.50 -33.43 24.88
CA ILE A 366 41.45 -32.79 25.80
C ILE A 366 42.09 -33.84 26.74
N HIS A 367 41.30 -34.74 27.28
CA HIS A 367 41.79 -35.82 28.18
C HIS A 367 42.73 -36.79 27.46
N ALA A 368 42.49 -37.06 26.17
CA ALA A 368 43.33 -37.94 25.34
C ALA A 368 44.66 -37.29 24.85
N THR A 369 44.77 -35.96 24.99
CA THR A 369 45.91 -35.19 24.43
C THR A 369 46.64 -34.34 25.50
N PRO A 370 47.17 -34.94 26.59
CA PRO A 370 47.85 -34.18 27.65
C PRO A 370 49.13 -33.50 27.15
N GLU A 371 49.80 -34.07 26.12
CA GLU A 371 51.01 -33.49 25.52
C GLU A 371 50.73 -32.10 24.91
N ILE A 372 49.55 -31.91 24.28
CA ILE A 372 49.17 -30.63 23.69
C ILE A 372 49.00 -29.55 24.77
N THR A 373 48.38 -29.94 25.90
CA THR A 373 48.22 -29.05 27.06
C THR A 373 49.56 -28.59 27.59
N GLU A 374 50.57 -29.49 27.66
CA GLU A 374 51.88 -29.19 28.17
C GLU A 374 52.70 -28.35 27.17
N GLN A 375 52.51 -28.56 25.86
CA GLN A 375 53.08 -27.72 24.82
C GLN A 375 52.52 -26.29 24.84
N LEU A 376 51.19 -26.16 25.02
CA LEU A 376 50.54 -24.88 25.13
C LEU A 376 51.02 -24.12 26.36
N ARG A 377 51.21 -24.78 27.50
CA ARG A 377 51.76 -24.19 28.73
C ARG A 377 53.15 -23.63 28.52
N LYS A 378 54.02 -24.35 27.81
CA LYS A 378 55.36 -23.84 27.43
C LYS A 378 55.27 -22.64 26.51
N SER A 379 54.40 -22.72 25.50
CA SER A 379 54.18 -21.61 24.56
C SER A 379 53.69 -20.34 25.27
N VAL A 380 52.71 -20.46 26.18
CA VAL A 380 52.18 -19.34 26.99
C VAL A 380 53.30 -18.69 27.81
N ASN A 381 54.17 -19.52 28.47
CA ASN A 381 55.29 -18.99 29.24
C ASN A 381 56.33 -18.27 28.37
N GLU A 382 56.67 -18.81 27.18
CA GLU A 382 57.54 -18.19 26.24
C GLU A 382 56.96 -16.85 25.68
N GLN A 383 55.69 -16.83 25.39
CA GLN A 383 54.98 -15.59 24.95
C GLN A 383 55.01 -14.51 26.04
N VAL A 384 54.77 -14.87 27.31
CA VAL A 384 54.89 -13.93 28.44
C VAL A 384 56.30 -13.28 28.50
N ILE A 385 57.34 -14.10 28.36
CA ILE A 385 58.72 -13.59 28.34
C ILE A 385 58.94 -12.66 27.16
N ASN A 386 58.50 -13.04 25.94
CA ASN A 386 58.66 -12.25 24.73
C ASN A 386 57.86 -10.94 24.82
N ILE A 387 56.66 -10.92 25.36
CA ILE A 387 55.88 -9.72 25.56
C ILE A 387 56.54 -8.77 26.54
N ASN A 388 57.09 -9.28 27.65
CA ASN A 388 57.83 -8.46 28.62
C ASN A 388 59.06 -7.81 27.95
N ALA A 389 59.83 -8.57 27.17
CA ALA A 389 60.96 -8.05 26.42
C ALA A 389 60.54 -6.96 25.40
N LYS A 390 59.45 -7.20 24.63
CA LYS A 390 58.90 -6.24 23.67
C LYS A 390 58.36 -4.98 24.34
N GLN A 391 57.76 -5.09 25.55
CA GLN A 391 57.34 -3.95 26.34
C GLN A 391 58.53 -3.07 26.76
N HIS A 392 59.65 -3.69 27.11
CA HIS A 392 60.88 -2.94 27.44
C HIS A 392 61.39 -2.20 26.20
N THR A 393 61.49 -2.88 25.06
CA THR A 393 61.88 -2.27 23.77
C THR A 393 60.99 -1.14 23.37
N LEU A 394 59.65 -1.30 23.52
CA LEU A 394 58.68 -0.24 23.23
C LEU A 394 58.90 1.00 24.12
N LYS A 395 59.17 0.81 25.43
CA LYS A 395 59.48 1.92 26.33
C LYS A 395 60.76 2.65 25.88
N GLU A 396 61.76 1.94 25.43
CA GLU A 396 63.02 2.53 24.89
C GLU A 396 62.74 3.31 23.60
N LEU A 397 61.95 2.76 22.67
CA LEU A 397 61.54 3.46 21.44
C LEU A 397 60.76 4.74 21.73
N ILE A 398 59.80 4.70 22.68
CA ILE A 398 59.04 5.85 23.10
C ILE A 398 59.92 6.93 23.70
N ASN A 399 60.87 6.53 24.57
CA ASN A 399 61.84 7.48 25.14
C ASN A 399 62.75 8.04 24.07
N GLY A 400 63.28 7.23 23.15
CA GLY A 400 64.08 7.67 22.00
C GLY A 400 63.34 8.66 21.12
N GLU A 401 62.09 8.35 20.76
CA GLU A 401 61.22 9.27 20.00
C GLU A 401 60.99 10.60 20.73
N LYS A 402 60.77 10.54 22.06
CA LYS A 402 60.56 11.75 22.88
C LYS A 402 61.83 12.62 22.89
N ILE A 403 62.99 12.02 23.14
CA ILE A 403 64.27 12.73 23.12
C ILE A 403 64.52 13.34 21.71
N LEU A 404 64.29 12.58 20.67
CA LEU A 404 64.43 13.03 19.29
C LEU A 404 63.50 14.19 18.96
N ARG A 405 62.26 14.14 19.44
CA ARG A 405 61.29 15.24 19.30
C ARG A 405 61.70 16.50 20.05
N GLU A 406 62.32 16.37 21.21
CA GLU A 406 62.80 17.50 22.04
C GLU A 406 64.04 18.12 21.47
N THR A 407 65.06 17.31 21.06
CA THR A 407 66.34 17.78 20.51
C THR A 407 66.19 18.44 19.14
N THR A 408 65.31 17.91 18.29
CA THR A 408 65.08 18.44 16.95
C THR A 408 63.97 19.50 16.85
N ARG A 409 63.35 19.89 17.98
CA ARG A 409 62.24 20.82 18.02
C ARG A 409 62.53 22.16 17.34
N GLY A 410 63.74 22.74 17.59
CA GLY A 410 64.16 23.99 16.98
C GLY A 410 64.29 23.92 15.47
N GLN A 411 64.94 22.85 14.98
CA GLN A 411 65.15 22.63 13.52
C GLN A 411 63.83 22.40 12.78
N ARG A 412 62.88 21.68 13.38
CA ARG A 412 61.58 21.41 12.81
C ARG A 412 60.68 22.65 12.78
N ILE A 413 60.69 23.48 13.85
CA ILE A 413 59.96 24.75 13.87
C ILE A 413 60.52 25.69 12.80
N GLY A 414 61.86 25.78 12.66
CA GLY A 414 62.51 26.55 11.61
C GLY A 414 62.07 26.09 10.20
N PHE A 415 62.03 24.78 9.96
CA PHE A 415 61.55 24.20 8.70
C PHE A 415 60.11 24.57 8.38
N ILE A 416 59.18 24.47 9.36
CA ILE A 416 57.78 24.83 9.18
C ILE A 416 57.64 26.34 8.87
N ILE A 417 58.38 27.20 9.54
CA ILE A 417 58.37 28.66 9.30
C ILE A 417 58.84 28.97 7.88
N VAL A 418 59.92 28.30 7.40
CA VAL A 418 60.41 28.49 6.03
C VAL A 418 59.41 28.01 4.99
N ILE A 419 58.77 26.86 5.19
CA ILE A 419 57.70 26.36 4.29
C ILE A 419 56.52 27.32 4.27
N LEU A 420 56.02 27.77 5.42
CA LEU A 420 54.92 28.72 5.49
C LEU A 420 55.28 30.05 4.82
N GLY A 421 56.54 30.52 4.97
CA GLY A 421 57.05 31.68 4.28
C GLY A 421 57.07 31.51 2.74
N MET A 422 57.54 30.34 2.25
CA MET A 422 57.47 30.02 0.82
C MET A 422 56.08 29.96 0.26
N ILE A 423 55.11 29.36 1.00
CA ILE A 423 53.72 29.30 0.61
C ILE A 423 53.11 30.71 0.58
N ALA A 424 53.43 31.57 1.54
CA ALA A 424 53.00 32.97 1.55
C ALA A 424 53.55 33.76 0.34
N ILE A 425 54.82 33.57 0.01
CA ILE A 425 55.46 34.21 -1.17
C ILE A 425 54.80 33.69 -2.46
N LEU A 426 54.58 32.39 -2.60
CA LEU A 426 53.89 31.82 -3.77
C LEU A 426 52.46 32.31 -3.85
N GLY A 427 51.73 32.37 -2.72
CA GLY A 427 50.38 32.88 -2.66
C GLY A 427 50.27 34.36 -3.07
N THR A 428 51.26 35.20 -2.63
CA THR A 428 51.30 36.62 -3.06
C THR A 428 51.69 36.74 -4.54
N PHE A 429 52.53 35.86 -5.05
CA PHE A 429 52.91 35.86 -6.48
C PHE A 429 51.71 35.43 -7.36
N VAL A 430 50.99 34.39 -6.97
CA VAL A 430 49.75 33.96 -7.65
C VAL A 430 48.69 35.06 -7.58
N TRP A 431 48.50 35.71 -6.43
CA TRP A 431 47.57 36.83 -6.28
C TRP A 431 47.91 38.00 -7.19
N LEU A 432 49.23 38.33 -7.30
CA LEU A 432 49.71 39.39 -8.20
C LEU A 432 49.51 39.05 -9.69
N VAL A 433 49.71 37.77 -10.08
CA VAL A 433 49.54 37.32 -11.48
C VAL A 433 48.05 37.29 -11.86
N PHE A 434 47.16 36.99 -10.92
CA PHE A 434 45.69 36.96 -11.18
C PHE A 434 45.00 38.31 -11.03
N ASN A 435 45.66 39.31 -10.36
CA ASN A 435 45.10 40.66 -10.20
C ASN A 435 45.75 41.73 -11.09
N TRP A 436 46.63 41.33 -12.02
CA TRP A 436 47.23 42.15 -13.07
C TRP A 436 46.76 41.61 -14.42
#